data_6eeff53188119b183f05cccf4d51b412
#
_entry.id   6eeff53188119b183f05cccf4d51b412
#
_cell.length_a   1.000
_cell.length_b   1.000
_cell.length_c   1.000
_cell.angle_alpha   90.00
_cell.angle_beta   90.00
_cell.angle_gamma   90.00
#
_symmetry.space_group_name_H-M   'P 1'
#
loop_
_entity.id
_entity.type
_entity.pdbx_description
1 polymer ?
#
loop_
_entity_poly.entity_id
_entity_poly.type
_entity_poly.pdbx_seq_one_letter_code
_entity_poly.pdbx_strand_id
1 'polypeptide(L)'
;FPKPAYFKKHLGTVSPKVELKDPVMLEDYATSGKLELTLKNFLQLTMSNNPDISIQVVSVEIQKDAITRAFGIFDPLAVTRFTTTRQQTPSSSALNGAVSLNTLTQPFSMSYTQLLSSGATVAMSFSNTRLSTNSSFATYNPSHSSNMGWNVTQPLLKGRGGWVTRLPITIARSKLKSSTYSLEDQVLQLIVNAELAYWAVVEARENLRVQEESLALADTALKRSKRELELGAISSLEIFQPEANYATAQINVVQARYRLAQAEDAARRQIGADLSPKFRDMPLVLTEAVTPPAAGASGLDRESLIAKALGRRADLKALSETLAGDDLSIAQTNNALLPDLSLTAQYGSYGQGGVGRTLTNVFQSDGTSSQVVAVTPGGFGDAFSQVWGFGYPTYGFGLTLRLPIRDRAAAANLADAVV
;
A
#
# COMPACT_ATOMS: atom_id res chain seq x y z
N PHE A 1 12.35 -6.22 -30.88
CA PHE A 1 11.51 -5.94 -29.70
C PHE A 1 12.41 -5.52 -28.55
N PRO A 2 12.08 -4.44 -27.81
CA PRO A 2 12.84 -4.07 -26.63
C PRO A 2 12.85 -5.22 -25.62
N LYS A 3 13.99 -5.44 -24.96
CA LYS A 3 14.08 -6.47 -23.91
C LYS A 3 13.05 -6.17 -22.82
N PRO A 4 12.45 -7.19 -22.16
CA PRO A 4 11.45 -6.98 -21.10
C PRO A 4 11.91 -6.00 -20.00
N ALA A 5 13.21 -5.95 -19.73
CA ALA A 5 13.82 -5.01 -18.80
C ALA A 5 13.77 -3.53 -19.24
N TYR A 6 13.58 -3.23 -20.54
CA TYR A 6 13.51 -1.86 -21.06
C TYR A 6 12.34 -1.09 -20.47
N PHE A 7 11.14 -1.67 -20.51
CA PHE A 7 9.95 -1.04 -19.94
C PHE A 7 10.05 -0.91 -18.42
N LYS A 8 10.59 -1.93 -17.75
CA LYS A 8 10.80 -1.90 -16.30
C LYS A 8 11.78 -0.80 -15.89
N LYS A 9 12.80 -0.53 -16.69
CA LYS A 9 13.82 0.50 -16.42
C LYS A 9 13.34 1.93 -16.71
N HIS A 10 12.46 2.12 -17.72
CA HIS A 10 12.06 3.44 -18.21
C HIS A 10 10.67 3.88 -17.77
N LEU A 11 9.79 2.92 -17.44
CA LEU A 11 8.41 3.19 -17.04
C LEU A 11 8.10 2.73 -15.60
N GLY A 12 8.97 1.93 -14.99
CA GLY A 12 8.79 1.45 -13.62
C GLY A 12 9.60 2.26 -12.62
N THR A 13 8.99 2.70 -11.54
CA THR A 13 9.71 3.13 -10.35
C THR A 13 10.36 1.91 -9.70
N VAL A 14 11.66 1.96 -9.45
CA VAL A 14 12.35 0.91 -8.70
C VAL A 14 11.98 1.08 -7.24
N SER A 15 11.15 0.20 -6.70
CA SER A 15 10.92 0.15 -5.25
C SER A 15 12.23 -0.25 -4.57
N PRO A 16 12.69 0.49 -3.57
CA PRO A 16 13.85 0.08 -2.79
C PRO A 16 13.54 -1.25 -2.10
N LYS A 17 14.46 -2.21 -2.16
CA LYS A 17 14.35 -3.43 -1.36
C LYS A 17 14.63 -3.06 0.10
N VAL A 18 13.72 -3.44 0.97
CA VAL A 18 13.96 -3.41 2.42
C VAL A 18 14.85 -4.61 2.74
N GLU A 19 16.10 -4.35 3.07
CA GLU A 19 17.03 -5.38 3.56
C GLU A 19 17.00 -5.35 5.09
N LEU A 20 16.70 -6.51 5.68
CA LEU A 20 16.88 -6.71 7.13
C LEU A 20 18.38 -6.67 7.39
N LYS A 21 18.81 -5.70 8.19
CA LYS A 21 20.21 -5.59 8.61
C LYS A 21 20.44 -6.44 9.84
N ASP A 22 21.64 -7.01 9.95
CA ASP A 22 22.08 -7.65 11.19
C ASP A 22 22.03 -6.65 12.35
N PRO A 23 21.84 -7.13 13.60
CA PRO A 23 21.81 -6.28 14.78
C PRO A 23 23.08 -5.42 14.87
N VAL A 24 22.89 -4.11 14.94
CA VAL A 24 23.98 -3.12 14.95
C VAL A 24 24.43 -2.87 16.39
N MET A 25 25.72 -2.63 16.60
CA MET A 25 26.31 -2.19 17.87
C MET A 25 26.30 -3.19 19.03
N LEU A 26 25.77 -4.41 18.90
CA LEU A 26 25.84 -5.39 20.01
C LEU A 26 27.30 -5.78 20.34
N GLU A 27 28.19 -5.77 19.36
CA GLU A 27 29.62 -6.09 19.56
C GLU A 27 30.33 -5.03 20.41
N ASP A 28 29.94 -3.78 20.31
CA ASP A 28 30.56 -2.67 21.03
C ASP A 28 30.36 -2.77 22.57
N TYR A 29 29.32 -3.48 22.98
CA TYR A 29 28.97 -3.67 24.39
C TYR A 29 29.29 -5.07 24.93
N ALA A 30 29.90 -5.93 24.10
CA ALA A 30 30.35 -7.24 24.50
C ALA A 30 31.76 -7.19 25.10
N THR A 31 31.83 -7.04 26.43
CA THR A 31 33.11 -6.98 27.17
C THR A 31 33.36 -8.32 27.85
N SER A 32 34.51 -8.96 27.58
CA SER A 32 34.93 -10.23 28.22
C SER A 32 33.87 -11.35 28.17
N GLY A 33 33.09 -11.44 27.08
CA GLY A 33 32.05 -12.48 26.91
C GLY A 33 30.77 -12.22 27.70
N LYS A 34 30.53 -10.99 28.16
CA LYS A 34 29.31 -10.53 28.81
C LYS A 34 28.80 -9.27 28.12
N LEU A 35 27.48 -9.08 28.13
CA LEU A 35 26.85 -7.85 27.64
C LEU A 35 26.68 -6.89 28.84
N GLU A 36 27.54 -5.86 28.91
CA GLU A 36 27.47 -4.85 29.95
C GLU A 36 26.67 -3.63 29.45
N LEU A 37 25.48 -3.42 30.03
CA LEU A 37 24.54 -2.42 29.59
C LEU A 37 24.07 -1.49 30.70
N THR A 38 24.24 -0.17 30.46
CA THR A 38 23.50 0.86 31.19
C THR A 38 22.08 0.99 30.61
N LEU A 39 21.14 1.58 31.34
CA LEU A 39 19.79 1.85 30.83
C LEU A 39 19.82 2.63 29.51
N LYS A 40 20.68 3.65 29.43
CA LYS A 40 20.82 4.45 28.20
C LYS A 40 21.27 3.61 27.01
N ASN A 41 22.27 2.75 27.20
CA ASN A 41 22.80 1.89 26.12
C ASN A 41 21.76 0.83 25.72
N PHE A 42 21.04 0.28 26.69
CA PHE A 42 19.96 -0.67 26.46
C PHE A 42 18.85 -0.05 25.60
N LEU A 43 18.39 1.16 25.92
CA LEU A 43 17.38 1.88 25.13
C LEU A 43 17.90 2.19 23.71
N GLN A 44 19.17 2.59 23.59
CA GLN A 44 19.77 2.88 22.27
C GLN A 44 19.83 1.61 21.40
N LEU A 45 20.23 0.48 21.96
CA LEU A 45 20.24 -0.81 21.27
C LEU A 45 18.83 -1.24 20.88
N THR A 46 17.85 -1.09 21.77
CA THR A 46 16.44 -1.39 21.49
C THR A 46 15.95 -0.58 20.30
N MET A 47 16.21 0.73 20.27
CA MET A 47 15.79 1.58 19.15
C MET A 47 16.46 1.22 17.82
N SER A 48 17.69 0.70 17.87
CA SER A 48 18.45 0.36 16.65
C SER A 48 18.11 -1.02 16.10
N ASN A 49 17.78 -1.96 16.95
CA ASN A 49 17.69 -3.38 16.58
C ASN A 49 16.29 -3.98 16.68
N ASN A 50 15.33 -3.29 17.29
CA ASN A 50 13.99 -3.85 17.47
C ASN A 50 13.25 -3.96 16.12
N PRO A 51 12.78 -5.17 15.75
CA PRO A 51 12.09 -5.39 14.49
C PRO A 51 10.75 -4.66 14.41
N ASP A 52 10.08 -4.37 15.52
CA ASP A 52 8.78 -3.68 15.51
C ASP A 52 8.89 -2.24 14.99
N ILE A 53 10.00 -1.55 15.29
CA ILE A 53 10.29 -0.23 14.69
C ILE A 53 10.47 -0.37 13.18
N SER A 54 11.23 -1.36 12.74
CA SER A 54 11.48 -1.59 11.32
C SER A 54 10.17 -1.87 10.55
N ILE A 55 9.26 -2.65 11.13
CA ILE A 55 7.93 -2.93 10.59
C ILE A 55 7.12 -1.64 10.46
N GLN A 56 7.12 -0.79 11.49
CA GLN A 56 6.39 0.48 11.46
C GLN A 56 6.98 1.49 10.46
N VAL A 57 8.29 1.55 10.34
CA VAL A 57 8.96 2.38 9.31
C VAL A 57 8.53 1.94 7.91
N VAL A 58 8.49 0.62 7.65
CA VAL A 58 7.99 0.08 6.38
C VAL A 58 6.52 0.44 6.16
N SER A 59 5.69 0.42 7.21
CA SER A 59 4.29 0.85 7.13
C SER A 59 4.15 2.32 6.68
N VAL A 60 5.01 3.22 7.18
CA VAL A 60 5.04 4.63 6.73
C VAL A 60 5.46 4.73 5.27
N GLU A 61 6.46 3.96 4.82
CA GLU A 61 6.87 3.94 3.41
C GLU A 61 5.73 3.44 2.49
N ILE A 62 4.97 2.42 2.92
CA ILE A 62 3.77 1.95 2.19
C ILE A 62 2.75 3.09 2.02
N GLN A 63 2.56 3.94 3.03
CA GLN A 63 1.65 5.09 2.91
C GLN A 63 2.20 6.20 2.00
N LYS A 64 3.52 6.38 1.92
CA LYS A 64 4.14 7.27 0.91
C LYS A 64 3.89 6.75 -0.51
N ASP A 65 4.06 5.45 -0.72
CA ASP A 65 3.76 4.83 -2.01
C ASP A 65 2.27 4.90 -2.36
N ALA A 66 1.38 4.87 -1.36
CA ALA A 66 -0.06 5.05 -1.56
C ALA A 66 -0.40 6.44 -2.11
N ILE A 67 0.34 7.50 -1.73
CA ILE A 67 0.19 8.83 -2.33
C ILE A 67 0.59 8.80 -3.81
N THR A 68 1.73 8.20 -4.15
CA THR A 68 2.17 8.04 -5.54
C THR A 68 1.14 7.27 -6.36
N ARG A 69 0.57 6.19 -5.78
CA ARG A 69 -0.51 5.42 -6.40
C ARG A 69 -1.77 6.26 -6.60
N ALA A 70 -2.11 7.12 -5.65
CA ALA A 70 -3.27 8.01 -5.77
C ALA A 70 -3.10 9.06 -6.89
N PHE A 71 -1.87 9.47 -7.22
CA PHE A 71 -1.60 10.31 -8.40
C PHE A 71 -1.80 9.57 -9.72
N GLY A 72 -1.74 8.24 -9.72
CA GLY A 72 -1.92 7.42 -10.93
C GLY A 72 -3.27 7.62 -11.63
N ILE A 73 -4.27 8.21 -10.98
CA ILE A 73 -5.53 8.59 -11.65
C ILE A 73 -5.34 9.64 -12.76
N PHE A 74 -4.26 10.42 -12.68
CA PHE A 74 -3.90 11.45 -13.67
C PHE A 74 -2.93 10.94 -14.74
N ASP A 75 -2.45 9.71 -14.60
CA ASP A 75 -1.51 9.14 -15.55
C ASP A 75 -2.17 8.95 -16.92
N PRO A 76 -1.51 9.37 -17.99
CA PRO A 76 -2.01 9.16 -19.34
C PRO A 76 -1.96 7.68 -19.72
N LEU A 77 -3.03 7.20 -20.33
CA LEU A 77 -3.11 5.86 -20.88
C LEU A 77 -3.10 5.92 -22.40
N ALA A 78 -2.07 5.32 -23.02
CA ALA A 78 -1.98 5.12 -24.44
C ALA A 78 -2.23 3.64 -24.78
N VAL A 79 -3.17 3.38 -25.66
CA VAL A 79 -3.50 2.02 -26.12
C VAL A 79 -3.39 1.95 -27.63
N THR A 80 -2.66 0.96 -28.13
CA THR A 80 -2.56 0.67 -29.56
C THR A 80 -3.07 -0.73 -29.80
N ARG A 81 -3.94 -0.87 -30.80
CA ARG A 81 -4.54 -2.15 -31.20
C ARG A 81 -4.43 -2.34 -32.70
N PHE A 82 -4.04 -3.53 -33.12
CA PHE A 82 -4.12 -4.00 -34.47
C PHE A 82 -4.79 -5.37 -34.49
N THR A 83 -5.78 -5.54 -35.39
CA THR A 83 -6.42 -6.83 -35.61
C THR A 83 -6.52 -7.10 -37.10
N THR A 84 -6.65 -8.35 -37.48
CA THR A 84 -6.94 -8.76 -38.86
C THR A 84 -8.00 -9.85 -38.82
N THR A 85 -9.07 -9.63 -39.57
CA THR A 85 -10.19 -10.56 -39.62
C THR A 85 -10.52 -10.82 -41.08
N ARG A 86 -10.51 -12.09 -41.48
CA ARG A 86 -11.03 -12.54 -42.78
C ARG A 86 -12.35 -13.23 -42.53
N GLN A 87 -13.37 -12.75 -43.25
CA GLN A 87 -14.73 -13.28 -43.13
C GLN A 87 -15.23 -13.65 -44.49
N GLN A 88 -15.89 -14.80 -44.59
CA GLN A 88 -16.60 -15.23 -45.77
C GLN A 88 -18.07 -15.44 -45.40
N THR A 89 -18.96 -14.76 -46.09
CA THR A 89 -20.41 -14.86 -45.90
C THR A 89 -21.11 -15.16 -47.21
N PRO A 90 -22.19 -15.95 -47.21
CA PRO A 90 -23.04 -16.07 -48.38
C PRO A 90 -23.56 -14.70 -48.81
N SER A 91 -23.60 -14.43 -50.12
CA SER A 91 -24.13 -13.16 -50.60
C SER A 91 -25.65 -13.14 -50.44
N SER A 92 -26.15 -12.10 -49.77
CA SER A 92 -27.59 -11.86 -49.59
C SER A 92 -28.18 -10.89 -50.62
N SER A 93 -27.34 -10.37 -51.55
CA SER A 93 -27.76 -9.40 -52.56
C SER A 93 -27.02 -9.64 -53.87
N ALA A 94 -27.75 -9.62 -54.98
CA ALA A 94 -27.19 -9.67 -56.35
C ALA A 94 -26.24 -8.47 -56.60
N LEU A 95 -26.44 -7.33 -55.89
CA LEU A 95 -25.60 -6.16 -55.98
C LEU A 95 -24.17 -6.39 -55.42
N ASN A 96 -23.89 -7.50 -54.77
CA ASN A 96 -22.51 -7.81 -54.35
C ASN A 96 -21.66 -8.36 -55.51
N GLY A 97 -22.29 -8.80 -56.59
CA GLY A 97 -21.62 -9.35 -57.79
C GLY A 97 -20.78 -10.60 -57.51
N ALA A 98 -21.07 -11.31 -56.42
CA ALA A 98 -20.37 -12.51 -55.99
C ALA A 98 -21.33 -13.46 -55.24
N VAL A 99 -21.15 -14.77 -55.41
CA VAL A 99 -21.93 -15.80 -54.70
C VAL A 99 -21.64 -15.84 -53.22
N SER A 100 -20.39 -15.57 -52.86
CA SER A 100 -19.97 -15.40 -51.48
C SER A 100 -19.09 -14.14 -51.35
N LEU A 101 -19.36 -13.35 -50.32
CA LEU A 101 -18.58 -12.15 -49.99
C LEU A 101 -17.42 -12.50 -49.08
N ASN A 102 -16.20 -12.31 -49.59
CA ASN A 102 -14.97 -12.44 -48.84
C ASN A 102 -14.47 -11.05 -48.45
N THR A 103 -14.36 -10.78 -47.18
CA THR A 103 -13.84 -9.52 -46.66
C THR A 103 -12.60 -9.75 -45.80
N LEU A 104 -11.58 -8.94 -45.98
CA LEU A 104 -10.42 -8.85 -45.13
C LEU A 104 -10.42 -7.46 -44.49
N THR A 105 -10.65 -7.40 -43.20
CA THR A 105 -10.70 -6.17 -42.42
C THR A 105 -9.49 -6.10 -41.47
N GLN A 106 -8.73 -5.02 -41.54
CA GLN A 106 -7.50 -4.81 -40.80
C GLN A 106 -7.54 -3.44 -40.12
N PRO A 107 -8.26 -3.32 -38.99
CA PRO A 107 -8.29 -2.10 -38.21
C PRO A 107 -6.99 -1.93 -37.41
N PHE A 108 -6.45 -0.73 -37.46
CA PHE A 108 -5.43 -0.21 -36.58
C PHE A 108 -6.05 0.93 -35.78
N SER A 109 -5.87 0.97 -34.48
CA SER A 109 -6.32 2.07 -33.64
C SER A 109 -5.27 2.44 -32.60
N MET A 110 -5.17 3.72 -32.30
CA MET A 110 -4.37 4.29 -31.23
C MET A 110 -5.27 5.24 -30.47
N SER A 111 -5.30 5.13 -29.16
CA SER A 111 -6.03 6.04 -28.28
C SER A 111 -5.15 6.52 -27.14
N TYR A 112 -5.36 7.75 -26.73
CA TYR A 112 -4.76 8.41 -25.59
C TYR A 112 -5.89 8.94 -24.72
N THR A 113 -5.84 8.66 -23.41
CA THR A 113 -6.85 9.15 -22.45
C THR A 113 -6.16 9.66 -21.22
N GLN A 114 -6.55 10.83 -20.74
CA GLN A 114 -6.01 11.43 -19.52
C GLN A 114 -7.11 12.16 -18.74
N LEU A 115 -7.12 11.95 -17.42
CA LEU A 115 -7.90 12.74 -16.49
C LEU A 115 -7.12 13.99 -16.09
N LEU A 116 -7.75 15.15 -16.22
CA LEU A 116 -7.17 16.43 -15.81
C LEU A 116 -7.53 16.74 -14.35
N SER A 117 -6.74 17.60 -13.73
CA SER A 117 -6.98 18.03 -12.35
C SER A 117 -8.30 18.79 -12.14
N SER A 118 -8.94 19.28 -13.20
CA SER A 118 -10.28 19.89 -13.17
C SER A 118 -11.41 18.86 -13.09
N GLY A 119 -11.11 17.57 -13.21
CA GLY A 119 -12.07 16.49 -13.37
C GLY A 119 -12.45 16.22 -14.83
N ALA A 120 -11.95 17.02 -15.78
CA ALA A 120 -12.19 16.76 -17.21
C ALA A 120 -11.37 15.57 -17.68
N THR A 121 -11.97 14.72 -18.52
CA THR A 121 -11.28 13.66 -19.23
C THR A 121 -11.03 14.11 -20.67
N VAL A 122 -9.78 14.09 -21.10
CA VAL A 122 -9.38 14.33 -22.49
C VAL A 122 -9.05 12.98 -23.13
N ALA A 123 -9.67 12.70 -24.26
CA ALA A 123 -9.38 11.53 -25.07
C ALA A 123 -9.02 11.96 -26.49
N MET A 124 -7.98 11.37 -27.04
CA MET A 124 -7.59 11.48 -28.42
C MET A 124 -7.57 10.09 -29.05
N SER A 125 -8.11 9.95 -30.24
CA SER A 125 -8.13 8.67 -30.95
C SER A 125 -7.72 8.86 -32.42
N PHE A 126 -6.97 7.90 -32.90
CA PHE A 126 -6.70 7.73 -34.31
C PHE A 126 -7.04 6.29 -34.68
N SER A 127 -7.77 6.11 -35.78
CA SER A 127 -8.05 4.78 -36.29
C SER A 127 -7.91 4.77 -37.82
N ASN A 128 -7.42 3.66 -38.35
CA ASN A 128 -7.40 3.38 -39.76
C ASN A 128 -7.87 1.95 -40.00
N THR A 129 -8.86 1.77 -40.84
CA THR A 129 -9.36 0.45 -41.23
C THR A 129 -9.05 0.21 -42.67
N ARG A 130 -8.22 -0.80 -42.97
CA ARG A 130 -8.05 -1.33 -44.32
C ARG A 130 -9.09 -2.42 -44.52
N LEU A 131 -9.89 -2.26 -45.60
CA LEU A 131 -10.88 -3.23 -46.01
C LEU A 131 -10.58 -3.67 -47.45
N SER A 132 -10.46 -4.98 -47.66
CA SER A 132 -10.38 -5.58 -48.96
C SER A 132 -11.54 -6.55 -49.17
N THR A 133 -12.18 -6.50 -50.32
CA THR A 133 -13.39 -7.30 -50.62
C THR A 133 -13.36 -7.79 -52.03
N ASN A 134 -14.08 -8.90 -52.32
CA ASN A 134 -14.34 -9.39 -53.68
C ASN A 134 -15.64 -8.82 -54.27
N SER A 135 -16.28 -7.85 -53.61
CA SER A 135 -17.45 -7.17 -54.17
C SER A 135 -17.08 -6.42 -55.46
N SER A 136 -17.82 -6.67 -56.51
CA SER A 136 -17.63 -6.03 -57.84
C SER A 136 -17.98 -4.54 -57.83
N PHE A 137 -18.78 -4.09 -56.87
CA PHE A 137 -19.25 -2.71 -56.76
C PHE A 137 -18.43 -1.85 -55.78
N ALA A 138 -17.34 -2.39 -55.26
CA ALA A 138 -16.46 -1.62 -54.38
C ALA A 138 -15.70 -0.54 -55.17
N THR A 139 -15.95 0.74 -54.90
CA THR A 139 -15.29 1.89 -55.54
C THR A 139 -13.84 2.07 -55.10
N TYR A 140 -13.50 1.59 -53.92
CA TYR A 140 -12.11 1.49 -53.40
C TYR A 140 -11.85 0.05 -52.97
N ASN A 141 -10.78 -0.56 -53.51
CA ASN A 141 -10.38 -1.92 -53.10
C ASN A 141 -8.89 -2.20 -53.31
N PRO A 142 -8.05 -2.31 -52.24
CA PRO A 142 -8.44 -2.11 -50.85
C PRO A 142 -8.81 -0.65 -50.54
N SER A 143 -9.77 -0.46 -49.64
CA SER A 143 -10.12 0.85 -49.10
C SER A 143 -9.41 1.09 -47.76
N HIS A 144 -9.08 2.34 -47.50
CA HIS A 144 -8.56 2.83 -46.23
C HIS A 144 -9.49 3.91 -45.71
N SER A 145 -10.07 3.70 -44.52
CA SER A 145 -10.87 4.67 -43.81
C SER A 145 -10.12 5.12 -42.54
N SER A 146 -9.68 6.35 -42.52
CA SER A 146 -8.95 6.94 -41.38
C SER A 146 -9.84 7.91 -40.64
N ASN A 147 -9.74 7.90 -39.32
CA ASN A 147 -10.47 8.82 -38.46
C ASN A 147 -9.53 9.29 -37.32
N MET A 148 -9.52 10.59 -37.09
CA MET A 148 -8.86 11.20 -35.91
C MET A 148 -9.88 12.00 -35.16
N GLY A 149 -9.92 11.85 -33.83
CA GLY A 149 -10.87 12.54 -32.99
C GLY A 149 -10.28 12.95 -31.65
N TRP A 150 -10.76 14.10 -31.17
CA TRP A 150 -10.56 14.59 -29.82
C TRP A 150 -11.92 14.63 -29.13
N ASN A 151 -11.94 14.16 -27.90
CA ASN A 151 -13.11 14.22 -27.04
C ASN A 151 -12.70 14.79 -25.68
N VAL A 152 -13.44 15.79 -25.21
CA VAL A 152 -13.28 16.37 -23.88
C VAL A 152 -14.60 16.22 -23.16
N THR A 153 -14.57 15.52 -22.02
CA THR A 153 -15.75 15.36 -21.16
C THR A 153 -15.49 16.05 -19.84
N GLN A 154 -16.28 17.08 -19.54
CA GLN A 154 -16.22 17.85 -18.30
C GLN A 154 -17.43 17.52 -17.43
N PRO A 155 -17.23 16.92 -16.23
CA PRO A 155 -18.31 16.78 -15.26
C PRO A 155 -18.71 18.14 -14.70
N LEU A 156 -20.03 18.38 -14.58
CA LEU A 156 -20.61 19.64 -14.12
C LEU A 156 -21.21 19.55 -12.71
N LEU A 157 -21.55 18.33 -12.24
CA LEU A 157 -22.08 18.06 -10.90
C LEU A 157 -21.22 17.03 -10.19
N LYS A 158 -21.52 15.75 -10.32
CA LYS A 158 -20.74 14.65 -9.75
C LYS A 158 -19.32 14.68 -10.31
N GLY A 159 -18.31 14.69 -9.41
CA GLY A 159 -16.91 14.73 -9.84
C GLY A 159 -16.42 16.07 -10.37
N ARG A 160 -17.18 17.15 -10.20
CA ARG A 160 -16.79 18.49 -10.66
C ARG A 160 -15.67 19.08 -9.80
N GLY A 161 -14.65 19.58 -10.50
CA GLY A 161 -13.64 20.46 -9.92
C GLY A 161 -12.44 19.75 -9.31
N GLY A 162 -11.35 20.49 -9.22
CA GLY A 162 -10.06 19.96 -8.80
C GLY A 162 -10.00 19.48 -7.36
N TRP A 163 -10.88 19.99 -6.51
CA TRP A 163 -10.95 19.56 -5.12
C TRP A 163 -11.44 18.12 -5.03
N VAL A 164 -12.59 17.80 -5.63
CA VAL A 164 -13.15 16.44 -5.64
C VAL A 164 -12.23 15.44 -6.31
N THR A 165 -11.65 15.80 -7.44
CA THR A 165 -10.74 14.94 -8.20
C THR A 165 -9.46 14.61 -7.41
N ARG A 166 -9.02 15.49 -6.50
CA ARG A 166 -7.83 15.30 -5.67
C ARG A 166 -8.13 14.71 -4.30
N LEU A 167 -9.39 14.48 -3.94
CA LEU A 167 -9.74 13.85 -2.65
C LEU A 167 -8.99 12.57 -2.34
N PRO A 168 -8.84 11.59 -3.27
CA PRO A 168 -8.07 10.39 -3.00
C PRO A 168 -6.61 10.66 -2.59
N ILE A 169 -6.00 11.70 -3.18
CA ILE A 169 -4.62 12.11 -2.84
C ILE A 169 -4.59 12.76 -1.45
N THR A 170 -5.58 13.59 -1.13
CA THR A 170 -5.65 14.26 0.17
C THR A 170 -5.91 13.26 1.29
N ILE A 171 -6.79 12.27 1.07
CA ILE A 171 -7.03 11.15 1.99
C ILE A 171 -5.74 10.32 2.19
N ALA A 172 -5.02 10.01 1.12
CA ALA A 172 -3.73 9.29 1.23
C ALA A 172 -2.69 10.09 2.03
N ARG A 173 -2.68 11.41 1.91
CA ARG A 173 -1.80 12.30 2.72
C ARG A 173 -2.19 12.31 4.21
N SER A 174 -3.47 12.33 4.52
CA SER A 174 -3.96 12.22 5.91
C SER A 174 -3.55 10.88 6.52
N LYS A 175 -3.71 9.78 5.77
CA LYS A 175 -3.26 8.44 6.19
C LYS A 175 -1.75 8.36 6.41
N LEU A 176 -0.94 9.04 5.59
CA LEU A 176 0.50 9.12 5.82
C LEU A 176 0.83 9.83 7.12
N LYS A 177 0.18 10.97 7.41
CA LYS A 177 0.39 11.69 8.67
C LYS A 177 -0.04 10.87 9.87
N SER A 178 -1.22 10.22 9.80
CA SER A 178 -1.68 9.31 10.85
C SER A 178 -0.66 8.19 11.10
N SER A 179 -0.16 7.54 10.04
CA SER A 179 0.88 6.49 10.14
C SER A 179 2.19 7.01 10.74
N THR A 180 2.57 8.28 10.46
CA THR A 180 3.77 8.89 11.05
C THR A 180 3.61 9.11 12.55
N TYR A 181 2.44 9.59 13.00
CA TYR A 181 2.16 9.71 14.43
C TYR A 181 2.01 8.35 15.11
N SER A 182 1.48 7.35 14.42
CA SER A 182 1.45 5.97 14.94
C SER A 182 2.86 5.39 15.11
N LEU A 183 3.80 5.71 14.22
CA LEU A 183 5.21 5.35 14.42
C LEU A 183 5.79 6.03 15.66
N GLU A 184 5.52 7.32 15.85
CA GLU A 184 5.95 8.06 17.07
C GLU A 184 5.41 7.41 18.35
N ASP A 185 4.13 7.03 18.35
CA ASP A 185 3.50 6.33 19.48
C ASP A 185 4.15 4.97 19.74
N GLN A 186 4.38 4.16 18.71
CA GLN A 186 5.04 2.86 18.82
C GLN A 186 6.46 2.99 19.38
N VAL A 187 7.22 4.00 18.97
CA VAL A 187 8.56 4.27 19.49
C VAL A 187 8.50 4.61 20.99
N LEU A 188 7.53 5.45 21.39
CA LEU A 188 7.35 5.77 22.80
C LEU A 188 6.96 4.55 23.63
N GLN A 189 6.04 3.72 23.16
CA GLN A 189 5.64 2.48 23.82
C GLN A 189 6.82 1.49 23.90
N LEU A 190 7.62 1.39 22.86
CA LEU A 190 8.80 0.54 22.87
C LEU A 190 9.83 0.99 23.90
N ILE A 191 10.06 2.30 24.04
CA ILE A 191 10.96 2.85 25.07
C ILE A 191 10.46 2.47 26.47
N VAL A 192 9.16 2.64 26.74
CA VAL A 192 8.56 2.25 28.02
C VAL A 192 8.70 0.74 28.28
N ASN A 193 8.39 -0.09 27.29
CA ASN A 193 8.50 -1.54 27.40
C ASN A 193 9.96 -2.00 27.60
N ALA A 194 10.90 -1.34 26.93
CA ALA A 194 12.33 -1.61 27.12
C ALA A 194 12.80 -1.21 28.52
N GLU A 195 12.36 -0.07 29.04
CA GLU A 195 12.67 0.36 30.39
C GLU A 195 12.10 -0.62 31.44
N LEU A 196 10.84 -1.04 31.25
CA LEU A 196 10.22 -2.05 32.12
C LEU A 196 10.97 -3.39 32.07
N ALA A 197 11.39 -3.83 30.88
CA ALA A 197 12.17 -5.05 30.72
C ALA A 197 13.54 -4.95 31.42
N TYR A 198 14.21 -3.79 31.33
CA TYR A 198 15.48 -3.55 32.03
C TYR A 198 15.31 -3.69 33.54
N TRP A 199 14.35 -2.97 34.13
CA TRP A 199 14.11 -3.00 35.56
C TRP A 199 13.56 -4.35 36.06
N ALA A 200 12.82 -5.08 35.22
CA ALA A 200 12.38 -6.43 35.55
C ALA A 200 13.55 -7.41 35.74
N VAL A 201 14.63 -7.29 34.95
CA VAL A 201 15.85 -8.09 35.14
C VAL A 201 16.55 -7.70 36.44
N VAL A 202 16.66 -6.39 36.73
CA VAL A 202 17.27 -5.91 38.00
C VAL A 202 16.48 -6.44 39.21
N GLU A 203 15.13 -6.31 39.16
CA GLU A 203 14.25 -6.84 40.22
C GLU A 203 14.41 -8.36 40.42
N ALA A 204 14.36 -9.13 39.30
CA ALA A 204 14.49 -10.58 39.38
C ALA A 204 15.85 -11.02 39.95
N ARG A 205 16.94 -10.29 39.64
CA ARG A 205 18.28 -10.54 40.17
C ARG A 205 18.36 -10.28 41.66
N GLU A 206 17.84 -9.15 42.11
CA GLU A 206 17.80 -8.82 43.54
C GLU A 206 16.90 -9.79 44.32
N ASN A 207 15.76 -10.19 43.73
CA ASN A 207 14.90 -11.21 44.32
C ASN A 207 15.63 -12.55 44.50
N LEU A 208 16.37 -12.99 43.45
CA LEU A 208 17.17 -14.21 43.54
C LEU A 208 18.19 -14.13 44.70
N ARG A 209 18.90 -13.01 44.82
CA ARG A 209 19.84 -12.78 45.91
C ARG A 209 19.18 -12.91 47.30
N VAL A 210 18.00 -12.28 47.49
CA VAL A 210 17.22 -12.40 48.73
C VAL A 210 16.79 -13.83 49.03
N GLN A 211 16.35 -14.59 47.99
CA GLN A 211 15.99 -16.02 48.20
C GLN A 211 17.19 -16.90 48.50
N GLU A 212 18.37 -16.63 47.93
CA GLU A 212 19.61 -17.35 48.24
C GLU A 212 20.09 -17.05 49.68
N GLU A 213 19.97 -15.79 50.15
CA GLU A 213 20.24 -15.43 51.55
C GLU A 213 19.25 -16.08 52.51
N SER A 214 17.96 -16.13 52.14
CA SER A 214 16.91 -16.82 52.92
C SER A 214 17.17 -18.31 53.01
N LEU A 215 17.61 -18.95 51.91
CA LEU A 215 18.01 -20.37 51.92
C LEU A 215 19.21 -20.62 52.89
N ALA A 216 20.23 -19.75 52.83
CA ALA A 216 21.39 -19.84 53.72
C ALA A 216 20.99 -19.73 55.22
N LEU A 217 20.02 -18.83 55.51
CA LEU A 217 19.47 -18.70 56.87
C LEU A 217 18.70 -19.95 57.30
N ALA A 218 17.83 -20.50 56.40
CA ALA A 218 17.07 -21.72 56.67
C ALA A 218 18.00 -22.95 56.88
N ASP A 219 19.07 -23.06 56.09
CA ASP A 219 20.10 -24.10 56.24
C ASP A 219 20.80 -24.00 57.59
N THR A 220 21.17 -22.79 58.00
CA THR A 220 21.79 -22.55 59.33
C THR A 220 20.85 -22.93 60.45
N ALA A 221 19.56 -22.58 60.35
CA ALA A 221 18.53 -22.92 61.32
C ALA A 221 18.33 -24.45 61.41
N LEU A 222 18.26 -25.13 60.26
CA LEU A 222 18.13 -26.59 60.21
C LEU A 222 19.34 -27.29 60.81
N LYS A 223 20.55 -26.83 60.54
CA LYS A 223 21.80 -27.40 61.14
C LYS A 223 21.81 -27.22 62.64
N ARG A 224 21.34 -26.07 63.14
CA ARG A 224 21.20 -25.82 64.60
C ARG A 224 20.18 -26.79 65.22
N SER A 225 18.97 -26.90 64.64
CA SER A 225 17.93 -27.81 65.14
C SER A 225 18.36 -29.27 65.10
N LYS A 226 19.12 -29.73 64.09
CA LYS A 226 19.70 -31.07 64.03
C LYS A 226 20.68 -31.33 65.19
N ARG A 227 21.53 -30.34 65.52
CA ARG A 227 22.46 -30.44 66.66
C ARG A 227 21.74 -30.46 68.03
N GLU A 228 20.68 -29.66 68.18
CA GLU A 228 19.84 -29.64 69.36
C GLU A 228 19.08 -30.96 69.54
N LEU A 229 18.64 -31.62 68.43
CA LEU A 229 18.08 -32.95 68.53
C LEU A 229 19.11 -34.01 68.90
N GLU A 230 20.33 -33.96 68.35
CA GLU A 230 21.45 -34.87 68.71
C GLU A 230 21.81 -34.76 70.23
N LEU A 231 21.70 -33.53 70.81
CA LEU A 231 21.93 -33.28 72.22
C LEU A 231 20.72 -33.61 73.14
N GLY A 232 19.61 -34.06 72.57
CA GLY A 232 18.37 -34.36 73.25
C GLY A 232 17.61 -33.14 73.78
N ALA A 233 17.92 -31.93 73.28
CA ALA A 233 17.31 -30.67 73.73
C ALA A 233 15.94 -30.41 73.06
N ILE A 234 15.64 -31.04 71.89
CA ILE A 234 14.34 -30.95 71.22
C ILE A 234 13.83 -32.36 70.87
N SER A 235 12.49 -32.46 70.61
CA SER A 235 11.87 -33.72 70.20
C SER A 235 12.08 -34.02 68.74
N SER A 236 12.02 -35.32 68.32
CA SER A 236 12.09 -35.73 66.95
C SER A 236 10.92 -35.15 66.06
N LEU A 237 9.84 -34.68 66.67
CA LEU A 237 8.73 -34.05 65.96
C LEU A 237 9.07 -32.59 65.57
N GLU A 238 9.88 -31.90 66.37
CA GLU A 238 10.22 -30.49 66.18
C GLU A 238 11.17 -30.26 64.97
N ILE A 239 11.90 -31.30 64.49
CA ILE A 239 12.80 -31.16 63.36
C ILE A 239 12.07 -31.04 61.99
N PHE A 240 10.83 -31.52 61.90
CA PHE A 240 10.08 -31.50 60.64
C PHE A 240 9.78 -30.04 60.17
N GLN A 241 9.57 -29.10 61.09
CA GLN A 241 9.30 -27.71 60.73
C GLN A 241 10.53 -27.03 60.12
N PRO A 242 11.75 -27.09 60.69
CA PRO A 242 12.97 -26.59 60.03
C PRO A 242 13.26 -27.29 58.71
N GLU A 243 13.01 -28.60 58.57
CA GLU A 243 13.18 -29.33 57.29
C GLU A 243 12.20 -28.84 56.22
N ALA A 244 10.93 -28.64 56.57
CA ALA A 244 9.93 -28.08 55.68
C ALA A 244 10.28 -26.64 55.24
N ASN A 245 10.75 -25.80 56.16
CA ASN A 245 11.19 -24.44 55.86
C ASN A 245 12.39 -24.42 54.92
N TYR A 246 13.38 -25.31 55.12
CA TYR A 246 14.52 -25.44 54.23
C TYR A 246 14.10 -25.90 52.82
N ALA A 247 13.26 -26.91 52.75
CA ALA A 247 12.73 -27.40 51.46
C ALA A 247 11.94 -26.31 50.71
N THR A 248 11.14 -25.54 51.43
CA THR A 248 10.40 -24.40 50.88
C THR A 248 11.36 -23.33 50.32
N ALA A 249 12.40 -22.98 51.07
CA ALA A 249 13.42 -22.02 50.66
C ALA A 249 14.18 -22.51 49.40
N GLN A 250 14.47 -23.81 49.27
CA GLN A 250 15.06 -24.38 48.06
C GLN A 250 14.14 -24.20 46.85
N ILE A 251 12.85 -24.49 47.00
CA ILE A 251 11.87 -24.29 45.91
C ILE A 251 11.83 -22.83 45.49
N ASN A 252 11.82 -21.88 46.44
CA ASN A 252 11.81 -20.45 46.16
C ASN A 252 13.04 -19.99 45.35
N VAL A 253 14.22 -20.49 45.70
CA VAL A 253 15.45 -20.19 44.92
C VAL A 253 15.34 -20.71 43.52
N VAL A 254 14.86 -21.94 43.30
CA VAL A 254 14.66 -22.49 41.98
C VAL A 254 13.67 -21.63 41.13
N GLN A 255 12.55 -21.23 41.76
CA GLN A 255 11.57 -20.35 41.11
C GLN A 255 12.17 -18.99 40.75
N ALA A 256 12.95 -18.39 41.67
CA ALA A 256 13.60 -17.10 41.43
C ALA A 256 14.62 -17.17 40.29
N ARG A 257 15.38 -18.28 40.17
CA ARG A 257 16.30 -18.51 39.03
C ARG A 257 15.57 -18.57 37.67
N TYR A 258 14.43 -19.28 37.61
CA TYR A 258 13.63 -19.33 36.39
C TYR A 258 13.02 -17.97 36.04
N ARG A 259 12.56 -17.19 37.03
CA ARG A 259 12.07 -15.83 36.79
C ARG A 259 13.15 -14.91 36.25
N LEU A 260 14.38 -15.01 36.79
CA LEU A 260 15.51 -14.25 36.24
C LEU A 260 15.81 -14.63 34.81
N ALA A 261 15.87 -15.91 34.50
CA ALA A 261 16.10 -16.38 33.11
C ALA A 261 15.03 -15.85 32.15
N GLN A 262 13.75 -15.90 32.53
CA GLN A 262 12.65 -15.35 31.73
C GLN A 262 12.77 -13.83 31.52
N ALA A 263 13.13 -13.08 32.57
CA ALA A 263 13.33 -11.63 32.46
C ALA A 263 14.51 -11.29 31.56
N GLU A 264 15.63 -12.03 31.68
CA GLU A 264 16.79 -11.86 30.77
C GLU A 264 16.45 -12.18 29.32
N ASP A 265 15.67 -13.23 29.05
CA ASP A 265 15.23 -13.56 27.68
C ASP A 265 14.28 -12.50 27.11
N ALA A 266 13.41 -11.92 27.93
CA ALA A 266 12.58 -10.81 27.53
C ALA A 266 13.41 -9.56 27.19
N ALA A 267 14.43 -9.26 28.00
CA ALA A 267 15.35 -8.15 27.74
C ALA A 267 16.19 -8.37 26.47
N ARG A 268 16.69 -9.61 26.24
CA ARG A 268 17.44 -9.96 25.01
C ARG A 268 16.58 -9.75 23.76
N ARG A 269 15.29 -10.08 23.82
CA ARG A 269 14.36 -9.84 22.70
C ARG A 269 14.21 -8.35 22.40
N GLN A 270 14.17 -7.49 23.40
CA GLN A 270 14.04 -6.05 23.19
C GLN A 270 15.22 -5.47 22.41
N ILE A 271 16.44 -5.95 22.65
CA ILE A 271 17.65 -5.47 21.98
C ILE A 271 18.01 -6.28 20.72
N GLY A 272 17.20 -7.29 20.33
CA GLY A 272 17.45 -8.15 19.19
C GLY A 272 18.62 -9.12 19.36
N ALA A 273 19.11 -9.33 20.59
CA ALA A 273 20.22 -10.25 20.87
C ALA A 273 19.84 -11.72 20.65
N ASP A 274 18.56 -12.07 20.72
CA ASP A 274 18.02 -13.40 20.46
C ASP A 274 18.11 -13.80 18.98
N LEU A 275 18.19 -12.84 18.07
CA LEU A 275 18.30 -13.07 16.61
C LEU A 275 19.68 -13.56 16.20
N SER A 276 20.73 -13.31 17.01
CA SER A 276 22.09 -13.72 16.70
C SER A 276 22.55 -14.85 17.64
N PRO A 277 22.99 -16.03 17.13
CA PRO A 277 23.48 -17.10 17.95
C PRO A 277 24.65 -16.72 18.89
N LYS A 278 25.44 -15.72 18.48
CA LYS A 278 26.60 -15.23 19.25
C LYS A 278 26.20 -14.54 20.55
N PHE A 279 25.07 -13.81 20.57
CA PHE A 279 24.65 -12.98 21.70
C PHE A 279 23.52 -13.61 22.52
N ARG A 280 22.83 -14.64 21.98
CA ARG A 280 21.69 -15.30 22.62
C ARG A 280 22.02 -15.84 24.01
N ASP A 281 23.19 -16.48 24.16
CA ASP A 281 23.59 -17.16 25.38
C ASP A 281 24.57 -16.32 26.24
N MET A 282 24.89 -15.08 25.81
CA MET A 282 25.76 -14.21 26.59
C MET A 282 25.08 -13.75 27.89
N PRO A 283 25.78 -13.82 29.04
CA PRO A 283 25.28 -13.27 30.27
C PRO A 283 25.05 -11.74 30.18
N LEU A 284 23.87 -11.31 30.62
CA LEU A 284 23.50 -9.90 30.65
C LEU A 284 23.91 -9.28 31.98
N VAL A 285 24.75 -8.24 31.97
CA VAL A 285 25.16 -7.50 33.16
C VAL A 285 24.60 -6.08 33.08
N LEU A 286 23.66 -5.77 33.98
CA LEU A 286 23.08 -4.44 34.10
C LEU A 286 23.81 -3.67 35.16
N THR A 287 24.28 -2.47 34.83
CA THR A 287 25.24 -1.73 35.67
C THR A 287 24.59 -0.62 36.51
N GLU A 288 23.29 -0.32 36.31
CA GLU A 288 22.60 0.74 37.03
C GLU A 288 22.22 0.30 38.44
N ALA A 289 22.59 1.12 39.44
CA ALA A 289 22.21 0.89 40.84
C ALA A 289 20.76 1.37 41.09
N VAL A 290 20.00 0.59 41.83
CA VAL A 290 18.66 0.99 42.30
C VAL A 290 18.82 2.07 43.38
N THR A 291 18.71 3.33 42.97
CA THR A 291 18.61 4.44 43.93
C THR A 291 17.15 4.84 44.09
N PRO A 292 16.57 4.76 45.30
CA PRO A 292 15.21 5.22 45.52
C PRO A 292 15.12 6.72 45.15
N PRO A 293 14.02 7.16 44.52
CA PRO A 293 13.87 8.57 44.19
C PRO A 293 13.92 9.42 45.47
N ALA A 294 14.65 10.52 45.39
CA ALA A 294 14.74 11.44 46.53
C ALA A 294 13.32 11.86 46.97
N ALA A 295 13.03 11.77 48.25
CA ALA A 295 11.76 12.17 48.86
C ALA A 295 11.56 13.69 48.66
N GLY A 296 11.03 14.10 47.52
CA GLY A 296 10.89 15.51 47.13
C GLY A 296 10.17 15.76 45.82
N ALA A 297 9.81 14.72 45.11
CA ALA A 297 9.06 14.84 43.84
C ALA A 297 7.55 15.21 44.01
N SER A 298 7.15 15.61 45.21
CA SER A 298 5.76 15.90 45.57
C SER A 298 5.25 17.28 45.14
N GLY A 299 5.92 17.97 44.22
CA GLY A 299 5.50 19.27 43.66
C GLY A 299 4.94 19.22 42.25
N LEU A 300 4.68 18.04 41.69
CA LEU A 300 4.14 17.92 40.34
C LEU A 300 2.62 18.17 40.37
N ASP A 301 2.18 19.31 39.79
CA ASP A 301 0.77 19.57 39.55
C ASP A 301 0.20 18.57 38.55
N ARG A 302 -0.69 17.69 39.03
CA ARG A 302 -1.32 16.63 38.23
C ARG A 302 -2.05 17.17 37.03
N GLU A 303 -2.78 18.28 37.18
CA GLU A 303 -3.59 18.84 36.12
C GLU A 303 -2.72 19.40 34.96
N SER A 304 -1.62 20.07 35.31
CA SER A 304 -0.67 20.56 34.31
C SER A 304 0.02 19.42 33.56
N LEU A 305 0.33 18.31 34.25
CA LEU A 305 0.90 17.12 33.62
C LEU A 305 -0.09 16.44 32.69
N ILE A 306 -1.38 16.33 33.04
CA ILE A 306 -2.43 15.76 32.20
C ILE A 306 -2.61 16.64 30.96
N ALA A 307 -2.72 17.96 31.13
CA ALA A 307 -2.85 18.88 30.01
C ALA A 307 -1.66 18.78 29.02
N LYS A 308 -0.44 18.70 29.56
CA LYS A 308 0.78 18.51 28.77
C LYS A 308 0.80 17.16 28.05
N ALA A 309 0.38 16.10 28.73
CA ALA A 309 0.31 14.75 28.16
C ALA A 309 -0.70 14.70 27.01
N LEU A 310 -1.92 15.21 27.20
CA LEU A 310 -2.96 15.26 26.17
C LEU A 310 -2.51 16.02 24.92
N GLY A 311 -1.77 17.13 25.07
CA GLY A 311 -1.24 17.91 23.95
C GLY A 311 -0.08 17.23 23.21
N ARG A 312 0.58 16.24 23.81
CA ARG A 312 1.77 15.57 23.26
C ARG A 312 1.51 14.15 22.78
N ARG A 313 0.42 13.51 23.18
CA ARG A 313 0.11 12.13 22.83
C ARG A 313 0.04 11.93 21.33
N ALA A 314 0.92 11.10 20.80
CA ALA A 314 1.04 10.81 19.39
C ALA A 314 -0.15 9.98 18.86
N ASP A 315 -0.71 9.07 19.69
CA ASP A 315 -1.91 8.30 19.37
C ASP A 315 -3.13 9.18 19.13
N LEU A 316 -3.34 10.24 19.94
CA LEU A 316 -4.43 11.19 19.74
C LEU A 316 -4.24 12.02 18.46
N LYS A 317 -2.99 12.39 18.13
CA LYS A 317 -2.68 13.06 16.85
C LYS A 317 -2.92 12.15 15.68
N ALA A 318 -2.53 10.87 15.77
CA ALA A 318 -2.81 9.88 14.73
C ALA A 318 -4.31 9.72 14.49
N LEU A 319 -5.10 9.63 15.57
CA LEU A 319 -6.56 9.52 15.47
C LEU A 319 -7.19 10.78 14.88
N SER A 320 -6.72 11.98 15.24
CA SER A 320 -7.23 13.24 14.68
C SER A 320 -6.98 13.34 13.16
N GLU A 321 -5.83 12.87 12.68
CA GLU A 321 -5.55 12.81 11.23
C GLU A 321 -6.38 11.72 10.53
N THR A 322 -6.72 10.63 11.22
CA THR A 322 -7.65 9.62 10.71
C THR A 322 -9.04 10.22 10.55
N LEU A 323 -9.57 10.88 11.57
CA LEU A 323 -10.87 11.58 11.51
C LEU A 323 -10.91 12.62 10.38
N ALA A 324 -9.83 13.41 10.21
CA ALA A 324 -9.74 14.33 9.08
C ALA A 324 -9.79 13.62 7.71
N GLY A 325 -9.22 12.39 7.62
CA GLY A 325 -9.33 11.54 6.45
C GLY A 325 -10.75 11.01 6.22
N ASP A 326 -11.45 10.65 7.28
CA ASP A 326 -12.83 10.16 7.24
C ASP A 326 -13.81 11.28 6.84
N ASP A 327 -13.62 12.51 7.34
CA ASP A 327 -14.38 13.69 6.88
C ASP A 327 -14.25 13.92 5.36
N LEU A 328 -13.03 13.72 4.82
CA LEU A 328 -12.80 13.79 3.38
C LEU A 328 -13.47 12.64 2.63
N SER A 329 -13.51 11.44 3.22
CA SER A 329 -14.21 10.28 2.66
C SER A 329 -15.73 10.48 2.64
N ILE A 330 -16.30 11.07 3.70
CA ILE A 330 -17.71 11.48 3.76
C ILE A 330 -18.00 12.50 2.65
N ALA A 331 -17.13 13.48 2.47
CA ALA A 331 -17.30 14.49 1.41
C ALA A 331 -17.22 13.85 0.01
N GLN A 332 -16.37 12.86 -0.19
CA GLN A 332 -16.25 12.10 -1.45
C GLN A 332 -17.53 11.28 -1.73
N THR A 333 -18.04 10.58 -0.73
CA THR A 333 -19.26 9.76 -0.86
C THR A 333 -20.52 10.62 -1.03
N ASN A 334 -20.58 11.77 -0.37
CA ASN A 334 -21.64 12.77 -0.62
C ASN A 334 -21.62 13.28 -2.06
N ASN A 335 -20.44 13.56 -2.62
CA ASN A 335 -20.33 13.96 -4.02
C ASN A 335 -20.76 12.82 -4.97
N ALA A 336 -20.55 11.56 -4.58
CA ALA A 336 -20.97 10.42 -5.38
C ALA A 336 -22.49 10.26 -5.49
N LEU A 337 -23.27 10.83 -4.57
CA LEU A 337 -24.74 10.87 -4.61
C LEU A 337 -25.29 11.89 -5.62
N LEU A 338 -24.49 12.85 -6.06
CA LEU A 338 -24.94 13.85 -7.02
C LEU A 338 -25.27 13.20 -8.36
N PRO A 339 -26.25 13.76 -9.12
CA PRO A 339 -26.49 13.37 -10.50
C PRO A 339 -25.23 13.54 -11.36
N ASP A 340 -25.02 12.64 -12.32
CA ASP A 340 -23.94 12.76 -13.29
C ASP A 340 -24.42 13.65 -14.45
N LEU A 341 -24.05 14.92 -14.42
CA LEU A 341 -24.23 15.86 -15.51
C LEU A 341 -22.86 16.15 -16.13
N SER A 342 -22.68 15.80 -17.39
CA SER A 342 -21.43 16.00 -18.11
C SER A 342 -21.64 16.75 -19.42
N LEU A 343 -20.73 17.68 -19.69
CA LEU A 343 -20.59 18.35 -20.97
C LEU A 343 -19.52 17.63 -21.79
N THR A 344 -19.86 17.20 -22.99
CA THR A 344 -18.93 16.61 -23.94
C THR A 344 -18.73 17.55 -25.12
N ALA A 345 -17.48 17.74 -25.51
CA ALA A 345 -17.10 18.42 -26.74
C ALA A 345 -16.25 17.45 -27.57
N GLN A 346 -16.62 17.31 -28.82
CA GLN A 346 -15.88 16.44 -29.73
C GLN A 346 -15.52 17.19 -31.01
N TYR A 347 -14.32 16.91 -31.49
CA TYR A 347 -13.85 17.36 -32.79
C TYR A 347 -13.11 16.21 -33.45
N GLY A 348 -13.39 15.97 -34.73
CA GLY A 348 -12.77 14.91 -35.50
C GLY A 348 -12.57 15.26 -36.94
N SER A 349 -11.76 14.47 -37.63
CA SER A 349 -11.55 14.54 -39.05
C SER A 349 -11.54 13.13 -39.62
N TYR A 350 -12.19 12.98 -40.76
CA TYR A 350 -12.31 11.72 -41.53
C TYR A 350 -11.51 11.82 -42.80
N GLY A 351 -10.95 10.70 -43.25
CA GLY A 351 -10.29 10.56 -44.56
C GLY A 351 -10.54 9.20 -45.14
N GLN A 352 -10.70 9.16 -46.44
CA GLN A 352 -10.87 7.94 -47.19
C GLN A 352 -9.88 7.89 -48.36
N GLY A 353 -9.23 6.75 -48.54
CA GLY A 353 -8.28 6.49 -49.60
C GLY A 353 -8.30 5.03 -50.01
N GLY A 354 -7.43 4.69 -50.92
CA GLY A 354 -7.31 3.32 -51.39
C GLY A 354 -7.19 3.26 -52.91
N VAL A 355 -7.14 2.07 -53.44
CA VAL A 355 -7.10 1.88 -54.89
C VAL A 355 -8.51 2.14 -55.48
N GLY A 356 -8.66 3.30 -56.14
CA GLY A 356 -9.91 3.72 -56.76
C GLY A 356 -10.23 2.89 -57.99
N ARG A 357 -11.50 2.55 -58.15
CA ARG A 357 -12.01 1.82 -59.30
C ARG A 357 -13.14 2.61 -59.93
N THR A 358 -13.01 2.98 -61.20
CA THR A 358 -14.09 3.55 -62.02
C THR A 358 -14.88 2.42 -62.60
N LEU A 359 -16.15 2.36 -62.30
CA LEU A 359 -17.05 1.31 -62.72
C LEU A 359 -17.97 1.85 -63.83
N THR A 360 -18.13 1.10 -64.97
CA THR A 360 -19.11 1.39 -65.99
C THR A 360 -20.23 0.35 -65.97
N ASN A 361 -21.41 0.77 -66.42
CA ASN A 361 -22.58 -0.08 -66.59
C ASN A 361 -23.03 -0.81 -65.29
N VAL A 362 -23.18 -0.06 -64.24
CA VAL A 362 -23.57 -0.57 -62.96
C VAL A 362 -24.95 -1.24 -62.93
N PHE A 363 -25.83 -0.84 -63.91
CA PHE A 363 -27.17 -1.40 -64.09
C PHE A 363 -27.43 -1.66 -65.55
N GLN A 364 -27.11 -2.84 -66.03
CA GLN A 364 -27.53 -3.30 -67.33
C GLN A 364 -28.73 -4.25 -67.24
N SER A 365 -29.67 -4.25 -68.19
CA SER A 365 -30.92 -4.98 -68.11
C SER A 365 -30.76 -6.51 -68.11
N ASP A 366 -29.58 -7.01 -68.42
CA ASP A 366 -29.21 -8.43 -68.38
C ASP A 366 -28.59 -8.94 -67.10
N GLY A 367 -28.52 -8.12 -66.03
CA GLY A 367 -28.01 -8.49 -64.74
C GLY A 367 -26.51 -8.69 -64.68
N THR A 368 -25.75 -8.22 -65.62
CA THR A 368 -24.32 -8.45 -65.72
C THR A 368 -23.46 -7.51 -64.82
N SER A 369 -22.34 -8.02 -64.43
CA SER A 369 -21.37 -7.43 -63.52
C SER A 369 -20.82 -6.08 -64.06
N SER A 370 -20.66 -5.13 -63.13
CA SER A 370 -19.91 -3.91 -63.36
C SER A 370 -18.47 -4.22 -63.78
N GLN A 371 -18.06 -3.61 -64.94
CA GLN A 371 -16.67 -3.72 -65.43
C GLN A 371 -15.83 -2.56 -64.92
N VAL A 372 -14.62 -2.87 -64.43
CA VAL A 372 -13.63 -1.86 -63.98
C VAL A 372 -12.98 -1.28 -65.24
N VAL A 373 -13.20 0.01 -65.48
CA VAL A 373 -12.69 0.71 -66.72
C VAL A 373 -11.36 1.41 -66.43
N ALA A 374 -11.21 1.94 -65.22
CA ALA A 374 -9.98 2.60 -64.86
C ALA A 374 -9.65 2.30 -63.37
N VAL A 375 -8.36 2.19 -63.08
CA VAL A 375 -7.82 2.03 -61.73
C VAL A 375 -6.98 3.24 -61.41
N THR A 376 -7.34 3.96 -60.36
CA THR A 376 -6.57 5.11 -59.84
C THR A 376 -5.73 4.64 -58.68
N PRO A 377 -4.39 4.75 -58.73
CA PRO A 377 -3.52 4.41 -57.63
C PRO A 377 -3.84 5.28 -56.41
N GLY A 378 -3.89 4.66 -55.23
CA GLY A 378 -4.11 5.34 -53.98
C GLY A 378 -3.93 4.38 -52.81
N GLY A 379 -3.90 4.91 -51.58
CA GLY A 379 -3.62 4.08 -50.43
C GLY A 379 -3.91 4.77 -49.08
N PHE A 380 -3.24 4.30 -48.07
CA PHE A 380 -3.30 4.88 -46.70
C PHE A 380 -2.89 6.35 -46.68
N GLY A 381 -1.86 6.75 -47.47
CA GLY A 381 -1.37 8.12 -47.53
C GLY A 381 -2.45 9.15 -47.89
N ASP A 382 -3.37 8.80 -48.79
CA ASP A 382 -4.47 9.69 -49.20
C ASP A 382 -5.50 9.88 -48.11
N ALA A 383 -5.87 8.79 -47.42
CA ALA A 383 -6.77 8.86 -46.27
C ALA A 383 -6.13 9.65 -45.11
N PHE A 384 -4.83 9.44 -44.89
CA PHE A 384 -4.07 10.10 -43.83
C PHE A 384 -3.90 11.59 -44.10
N SER A 385 -3.58 12.00 -45.33
CA SER A 385 -3.43 13.42 -45.69
C SER A 385 -4.76 14.19 -45.56
N GLN A 386 -5.90 13.57 -45.88
CA GLN A 386 -7.22 14.17 -45.68
C GLN A 386 -7.53 14.37 -44.20
N VAL A 387 -7.19 13.42 -43.34
CA VAL A 387 -7.38 13.54 -41.90
C VAL A 387 -6.56 14.71 -41.32
N TRP A 388 -5.27 14.81 -41.68
CA TRP A 388 -4.39 15.89 -41.20
C TRP A 388 -4.66 17.23 -41.88
N GLY A 389 -5.20 17.23 -43.07
CA GLY A 389 -5.65 18.42 -43.74
C GLY A 389 -7.01 18.91 -43.28
N PHE A 390 -7.66 18.20 -42.37
CA PHE A 390 -9.02 18.50 -41.86
C PHE A 390 -10.05 18.63 -42.96
N GLY A 391 -9.92 17.81 -44.01
CA GLY A 391 -10.77 17.87 -45.20
C GLY A 391 -12.24 17.57 -44.92
N TYR A 392 -12.52 16.70 -43.98
CA TYR A 392 -13.90 16.32 -43.59
C TYR A 392 -14.07 16.41 -42.06
N PRO A 393 -14.24 17.63 -41.54
CA PRO A 393 -14.34 17.85 -40.09
C PRO A 393 -15.68 17.40 -39.54
N THR A 394 -15.67 16.84 -38.34
CA THR A 394 -16.86 16.55 -37.53
C THR A 394 -16.69 17.23 -36.17
N TYR A 395 -17.67 17.98 -35.75
CA TYR A 395 -17.66 18.61 -34.43
C TYR A 395 -19.05 18.51 -33.80
N GLY A 396 -19.05 18.45 -32.47
CA GLY A 396 -20.29 18.35 -31.73
C GLY A 396 -20.13 18.70 -30.26
N PHE A 397 -21.22 19.13 -29.68
CA PHE A 397 -21.38 19.33 -28.25
C PHE A 397 -22.54 18.49 -27.76
N GLY A 398 -22.36 17.87 -26.60
CA GLY A 398 -23.38 17.06 -25.97
C GLY A 398 -23.48 17.38 -24.49
N LEU A 399 -24.70 17.41 -23.97
CA LEU A 399 -24.98 17.47 -22.55
C LEU A 399 -25.67 16.15 -22.17
N THR A 400 -25.06 15.40 -21.24
CA THR A 400 -25.57 14.13 -20.79
C THR A 400 -25.91 14.22 -19.32
N LEU A 401 -27.18 13.99 -18.97
CA LEU A 401 -27.64 13.84 -17.61
C LEU A 401 -27.96 12.36 -17.35
N ARG A 402 -27.26 11.77 -16.36
CA ARG A 402 -27.57 10.44 -15.82
C ARG A 402 -28.10 10.63 -14.41
N LEU A 403 -29.38 10.35 -14.23
CA LEU A 403 -30.07 10.44 -12.96
C LEU A 403 -30.44 9.03 -12.51
N PRO A 404 -29.71 8.41 -11.57
CA PRO A 404 -30.14 7.14 -11.02
C PRO A 404 -31.43 7.33 -10.23
N ILE A 405 -32.50 6.59 -10.59
CA ILE A 405 -33.80 6.67 -9.88
C ILE A 405 -33.62 6.13 -8.43
N ARG A 406 -32.70 5.17 -8.24
CA ARG A 406 -32.25 4.67 -6.95
C ARG A 406 -30.77 4.33 -7.04
N ASP A 407 -29.97 4.94 -6.16
CA ASP A 407 -28.55 4.62 -6.00
C ASP A 407 -28.29 4.06 -4.59
N ARG A 408 -28.68 2.77 -4.41
CA ARG A 408 -28.48 2.08 -3.13
C ARG A 408 -27.02 1.91 -2.78
N ALA A 409 -26.16 1.75 -3.79
CA ALA A 409 -24.72 1.58 -3.58
C ALA A 409 -24.09 2.86 -3.04
N ALA A 410 -24.37 4.01 -3.67
CA ALA A 410 -23.86 5.29 -3.19
C ALA A 410 -24.40 5.65 -1.79
N ALA A 411 -25.69 5.35 -1.52
CA ALA A 411 -26.28 5.55 -0.20
C ALA A 411 -25.65 4.67 0.88
N ALA A 412 -25.38 3.40 0.58
CA ALA A 412 -24.69 2.49 1.50
C ALA A 412 -23.25 2.93 1.75
N ASN A 413 -22.51 3.30 0.69
CA ASN A 413 -21.13 3.81 0.83
C ASN A 413 -21.07 5.09 1.68
N LEU A 414 -22.10 5.96 1.62
CA LEU A 414 -22.16 7.12 2.50
C LEU A 414 -22.44 6.69 3.94
N ALA A 415 -23.38 5.75 4.15
CA ALA A 415 -23.68 5.23 5.48
C ALA A 415 -22.42 4.59 6.12
N ASP A 416 -21.68 3.79 5.36
CA ASP A 416 -20.42 3.17 5.80
C ASP A 416 -19.33 4.20 6.12
N ALA A 417 -19.31 5.33 5.41
CA ALA A 417 -18.34 6.40 5.67
C ALA A 417 -18.69 7.27 6.89
N VAL A 418 -19.96 7.28 7.33
CA VAL A 418 -20.43 8.06 8.49
C VAL A 418 -20.31 7.26 9.79
N VAL A 419 -20.32 5.93 9.73
CA VAL A 419 -20.16 5.01 10.88
C VAL A 419 -18.69 4.86 11.24
#